data_27cef03e20e2abd26190fb026f1d9288
#
_entry.id   27cef03e20e2abd26190fb026f1d9288
#
_cell.length_a   1.000
_cell.length_b   1.000
_cell.length_c   1.000
_cell.angle_alpha   90.00
_cell.angle_beta   90.00
_cell.angle_gamma   90.00
#
_symmetry.space_group_name_H-M   'P 1'
#
loop_
_entity.id
_entity.type
_entity.pdbx_description
1 polymer ?
#
loop_
_entity_poly.entity_id
_entity_poly.type
_entity_poly.pdbx_seq_one_letter_code
_entity_poly.pdbx_strand_id
1 'polypeptide(L)'
;MSSRLITPSRPSSKKTTIGFVNLGCSKNQVDSEVMLGMLVADRFALTADPKKAEVVIINTCGFIEEAKQESIDTIIAHGKLKETGSCRVLIAAGCLAQRYQGDLLKQLPELDGVVGTGEFGKIAEICRDLLAPKKRQQRLWISEPPYLYDADAPRLRLGRAHSAYVKIAEGCNRNCAFCAIPLMRGKQRSRTVESIVAEATRLAAEGVKEVNLISQDTVNYGVDLGVRQGLVTLLRELVKVKDLRWIRPFYLYPQQVSDELLDLYAGEEKITKYIDMPLQHINDRMLKRMHRLGDRAAITSLVDRIRTRIPGVTFRTAFIVGFPGETEQAFDELRGYVEDAEFDRVAVFLYSDEEDTPAVGLDDKVERSVMDERRNEILAVQEEIAAARGQARIGSVMEVLVEGFSEETELLFQGRHEGLAPEIDGVVYINDGSATAGELVKVEITDAALYDLVGHIVT
;
A
#
# COMPACT_ATOMS: atom_id res chain seq x y z
N MET A 1 22.37 -49.95 -45.75
CA MET A 1 21.16 -49.50 -44.97
C MET A 1 21.61 -49.16 -43.59
N SER A 2 21.72 -47.81 -43.31
CA SER A 2 22.23 -47.31 -42.04
C SER A 2 21.06 -46.89 -41.20
N SER A 3 20.80 -47.60 -40.11
CA SER A 3 19.77 -47.29 -39.13
C SER A 3 20.26 -46.14 -38.23
N ARG A 4 19.67 -44.96 -38.40
CA ARG A 4 19.84 -43.82 -37.46
C ARG A 4 19.04 -44.13 -36.19
N LEU A 5 19.74 -44.36 -35.10
CA LEU A 5 19.19 -44.36 -33.74
C LEU A 5 18.67 -42.95 -33.38
N ILE A 6 17.38 -42.85 -33.13
CA ILE A 6 16.73 -41.66 -32.59
C ILE A 6 17.09 -41.61 -31.09
N THR A 7 17.95 -40.68 -30.69
CA THR A 7 18.21 -40.40 -29.28
C THR A 7 16.95 -39.79 -28.65
N PRO A 8 16.49 -40.30 -27.50
CA PRO A 8 15.34 -39.72 -26.82
C PRO A 8 15.65 -38.28 -26.35
N SER A 9 14.71 -37.41 -26.59
CA SER A 9 14.72 -36.03 -26.11
C SER A 9 15.00 -36.01 -24.61
N ARG A 10 15.91 -35.09 -24.17
CA ARG A 10 16.19 -34.85 -22.78
C ARG A 10 14.87 -34.66 -22.00
N PRO A 11 14.73 -35.28 -20.79
CA PRO A 11 13.56 -35.06 -19.97
C PRO A 11 13.44 -33.57 -19.68
N SER A 12 12.23 -33.02 -19.77
CA SER A 12 11.91 -31.63 -19.37
C SER A 12 12.43 -31.44 -17.96
N SER A 13 13.39 -30.55 -17.79
CA SER A 13 13.91 -30.21 -16.46
C SER A 13 12.74 -29.71 -15.58
N LYS A 14 12.48 -30.42 -14.49
CA LYS A 14 11.49 -29.99 -13.49
C LYS A 14 11.78 -28.55 -13.13
N LYS A 15 10.81 -27.64 -13.34
CA LYS A 15 10.97 -26.23 -12.99
C LYS A 15 11.07 -26.10 -11.46
N THR A 16 12.02 -25.31 -10.98
CA THR A 16 12.13 -24.97 -9.56
C THR A 16 10.88 -24.21 -9.12
N THR A 17 10.31 -24.59 -7.99
CA THR A 17 9.09 -24.01 -7.45
C THR A 17 9.40 -22.91 -6.44
N ILE A 18 8.71 -21.77 -6.58
CA ILE A 18 8.79 -20.61 -5.71
C ILE A 18 7.50 -20.47 -4.90
N GLY A 19 7.62 -20.39 -3.58
CA GLY A 19 6.60 -19.86 -2.69
C GLY A 19 6.90 -18.40 -2.39
N PHE A 20 5.89 -17.56 -2.40
CA PHE A 20 6.05 -16.14 -2.18
C PHE A 20 5.09 -15.65 -1.09
N VAL A 21 5.60 -14.92 -0.09
CA VAL A 21 4.82 -14.29 0.96
C VAL A 21 5.01 -12.78 0.85
N ASN A 22 3.89 -12.05 0.76
CA ASN A 22 3.88 -10.59 0.74
C ASN A 22 3.37 -10.05 2.06
N LEU A 23 4.18 -9.27 2.75
CA LEU A 23 3.83 -8.58 3.98
C LEU A 23 3.87 -7.06 3.77
N GLY A 24 3.11 -6.34 4.60
CA GLY A 24 3.14 -4.89 4.67
C GLY A 24 2.16 -4.20 3.70
N CYS A 25 2.59 -3.13 3.06
CA CYS A 25 1.72 -2.16 2.39
C CYS A 25 1.58 -2.38 0.87
N SER A 26 0.72 -1.59 0.23
CA SER A 26 0.52 -1.58 -1.23
C SER A 26 1.81 -1.37 -2.06
N LYS A 27 2.84 -0.67 -1.50
CA LYS A 27 4.13 -0.54 -2.18
C LYS A 27 4.87 -1.88 -2.21
N ASN A 28 4.86 -2.62 -1.10
CA ASN A 28 5.41 -3.97 -1.04
C ASN A 28 4.65 -4.94 -1.97
N GLN A 29 3.33 -4.79 -2.07
CA GLN A 29 2.54 -5.59 -3.01
C GLN A 29 3.01 -5.39 -4.45
N VAL A 30 3.16 -4.14 -4.90
CA VAL A 30 3.67 -3.86 -6.26
C VAL A 30 5.08 -4.40 -6.44
N ASP A 31 5.97 -4.28 -5.44
CA ASP A 31 7.30 -4.87 -5.48
C ASP A 31 7.24 -6.40 -5.63
N SER A 32 6.33 -7.05 -4.89
CA SER A 32 6.10 -8.50 -4.99
C SER A 32 5.58 -8.90 -6.37
N GLU A 33 4.64 -8.16 -6.93
CA GLU A 33 4.08 -8.42 -8.26
C GLU A 33 5.14 -8.33 -9.37
N VAL A 34 6.06 -7.36 -9.26
CA VAL A 34 7.20 -7.20 -10.16
C VAL A 34 8.19 -8.35 -9.99
N MET A 35 8.56 -8.70 -8.76
CA MET A 35 9.44 -9.84 -8.49
C MET A 35 8.84 -11.16 -9.02
N LEU A 36 7.55 -11.39 -8.79
CA LEU A 36 6.83 -12.56 -9.29
C LEU A 36 6.82 -12.60 -10.83
N GLY A 37 6.57 -11.46 -11.47
CA GLY A 37 6.63 -11.34 -12.93
C GLY A 37 8.02 -11.74 -13.50
N MET A 38 9.09 -11.23 -12.88
CA MET A 38 10.47 -11.56 -13.24
C MET A 38 10.78 -13.05 -13.05
N LEU A 39 10.33 -13.66 -11.96
CA LEU A 39 10.53 -15.07 -11.68
C LEU A 39 9.81 -15.94 -12.71
N VAL A 40 8.58 -15.62 -13.09
CA VAL A 40 7.82 -16.33 -14.12
C VAL A 40 8.48 -16.17 -15.50
N ALA A 41 8.92 -14.96 -15.85
CA ALA A 41 9.64 -14.68 -17.10
C ALA A 41 10.94 -15.52 -17.19
N ASP A 42 11.60 -15.75 -16.06
CA ASP A 42 12.80 -16.58 -15.95
C ASP A 42 12.53 -18.08 -15.76
N ARG A 43 11.28 -18.51 -16.02
CA ARG A 43 10.82 -19.91 -16.04
C ARG A 43 10.75 -20.64 -14.69
N PHE A 44 10.76 -19.94 -13.57
CA PHE A 44 10.37 -20.51 -12.29
C PHE A 44 8.87 -20.86 -12.29
N ALA A 45 8.48 -21.87 -11.51
CA ALA A 45 7.08 -22.20 -11.28
C ALA A 45 6.63 -21.64 -9.94
N LEU A 46 5.44 -21.04 -9.88
CA LEU A 46 4.89 -20.54 -8.62
C LEU A 46 4.04 -21.63 -7.95
N THR A 47 4.00 -21.62 -6.62
CA THR A 47 3.11 -22.48 -5.83
C THR A 47 2.48 -21.67 -4.70
N ALA A 48 1.18 -21.88 -4.50
CA ALA A 48 0.46 -21.33 -3.35
C ALA A 48 0.71 -22.13 -2.05
N ASP A 49 1.26 -23.34 -2.15
CA ASP A 49 1.58 -24.19 -1.00
C ASP A 49 3.08 -24.04 -0.64
N PRO A 50 3.41 -23.30 0.44
CA PRO A 50 4.80 -23.08 0.83
C PRO A 50 5.58 -24.37 1.11
N LYS A 51 4.90 -25.48 1.51
CA LYS A 51 5.54 -26.77 1.77
C LYS A 51 6.09 -27.42 0.51
N LYS A 52 5.55 -27.06 -0.67
CA LYS A 52 5.99 -27.56 -1.98
C LYS A 52 7.02 -26.65 -2.65
N ALA A 53 7.30 -25.50 -2.08
CA ALA A 53 8.25 -24.55 -2.62
C ALA A 53 9.69 -25.01 -2.37
N GLU A 54 10.55 -24.99 -3.40
CA GLU A 54 11.98 -25.19 -3.25
C GLU A 54 12.71 -23.91 -2.84
N VAL A 55 12.16 -22.74 -3.21
CA VAL A 55 12.60 -21.42 -2.75
C VAL A 55 11.40 -20.71 -2.14
N VAL A 56 11.55 -20.17 -0.95
CA VAL A 56 10.56 -19.31 -0.31
C VAL A 56 11.13 -17.90 -0.24
N ILE A 57 10.38 -16.93 -0.75
CA ILE A 57 10.71 -15.50 -0.69
C ILE A 57 9.65 -14.81 0.18
N ILE A 58 10.11 -14.10 1.20
CA ILE A 58 9.26 -13.30 2.08
C ILE A 58 9.57 -11.82 1.84
N ASN A 59 8.66 -11.10 1.22
CA ASN A 59 8.77 -9.65 1.08
C ASN A 59 8.30 -8.99 2.39
N THR A 60 9.24 -8.45 3.13
CA THR A 60 9.11 -8.04 4.53
C THR A 60 8.77 -6.56 4.70
N CYS A 61 8.09 -6.22 5.78
CA CYS A 61 7.89 -4.85 6.24
C CYS A 61 8.86 -4.54 7.40
N GLY A 62 9.41 -3.31 7.42
CA GLY A 62 10.33 -2.86 8.46
C GLY A 62 9.97 -1.46 8.98
N PHE A 63 8.67 -1.07 8.90
CA PHE A 63 8.25 0.31 9.14
C PHE A 63 7.97 0.61 10.61
N ILE A 64 7.22 -0.23 11.30
CA ILE A 64 6.88 -0.11 12.73
C ILE A 64 7.13 -1.45 13.42
N GLU A 65 7.20 -1.44 14.75
CA GLU A 65 7.57 -2.61 15.55
C GLU A 65 6.68 -3.83 15.27
N GLU A 66 5.36 -3.66 15.24
CA GLU A 66 4.42 -4.74 14.98
C GLU A 66 4.66 -5.39 13.60
N ALA A 67 4.95 -4.59 12.57
CA ALA A 67 5.23 -5.11 11.22
C ALA A 67 6.61 -5.77 11.11
N LYS A 68 7.58 -5.33 11.92
CA LYS A 68 8.89 -5.99 12.04
C LYS A 68 8.72 -7.36 12.69
N GLN A 69 7.96 -7.44 13.79
CA GLN A 69 7.70 -8.69 14.50
C GLN A 69 6.96 -9.68 13.59
N GLU A 70 5.90 -9.26 12.88
CA GLU A 70 5.21 -10.09 11.89
C GLU A 70 6.18 -10.66 10.85
N SER A 71 7.08 -9.84 10.35
CA SER A 71 8.07 -10.25 9.35
C SER A 71 9.05 -11.28 9.93
N ILE A 72 9.54 -11.09 11.15
CA ILE A 72 10.45 -12.01 11.84
C ILE A 72 9.75 -13.34 12.11
N ASP A 73 8.56 -13.32 12.68
CA ASP A 73 7.77 -14.52 12.98
C ASP A 73 7.47 -15.33 11.71
N THR A 74 7.17 -14.63 10.61
CA THR A 74 6.95 -15.25 9.30
C THR A 74 8.22 -15.93 8.78
N ILE A 75 9.38 -15.29 8.92
CA ILE A 75 10.68 -15.89 8.52
C ILE A 75 10.95 -17.15 9.33
N ILE A 76 10.78 -17.09 10.65
CA ILE A 76 11.00 -18.24 11.54
C ILE A 76 10.05 -19.39 11.21
N ALA A 77 8.76 -19.08 10.99
CA ALA A 77 7.76 -20.08 10.64
C ALA A 77 8.09 -20.80 9.32
N HIS A 78 8.52 -20.06 8.30
CA HIS A 78 8.89 -20.62 7.00
C HIS A 78 10.28 -21.28 7.01
N GLY A 79 11.18 -20.90 7.94
CA GLY A 79 12.45 -21.58 8.17
C GLY A 79 12.29 -23.06 8.50
N LYS A 80 11.24 -23.43 9.23
CA LYS A 80 10.90 -24.83 9.56
C LYS A 80 10.58 -25.69 8.33
N LEU A 81 10.22 -25.07 7.20
CA LEU A 81 9.98 -25.77 5.94
C LEU A 81 11.24 -26.38 5.33
N LYS A 82 12.42 -26.00 5.80
CA LYS A 82 13.68 -26.66 5.41
C LYS A 82 13.79 -28.09 5.95
N GLU A 83 13.11 -28.37 7.07
CA GLU A 83 13.09 -29.68 7.71
C GLU A 83 11.83 -30.47 7.33
N THR A 84 10.68 -29.78 7.23
CA THR A 84 9.35 -30.40 7.11
C THR A 84 8.75 -30.33 5.70
N GLY A 85 9.39 -29.62 4.77
CA GLY A 85 8.91 -29.38 3.40
C GLY A 85 9.99 -29.58 2.35
N SER A 86 9.78 -28.93 1.20
CA SER A 86 10.70 -28.96 0.06
C SER A 86 11.67 -27.77 0.04
N CYS A 87 11.60 -26.85 1.02
CA CYS A 87 12.33 -25.61 1.04
C CYS A 87 13.85 -25.84 1.11
N ARG A 88 14.55 -25.39 0.11
CA ARG A 88 16.02 -25.46 0.00
C ARG A 88 16.64 -24.09 0.26
N VAL A 89 15.92 -23.02 -0.07
CA VAL A 89 16.38 -21.62 0.00
C VAL A 89 15.28 -20.76 0.59
N LEU A 90 15.60 -20.00 1.63
CA LEU A 90 14.73 -19.01 2.26
C LEU A 90 15.35 -17.61 2.10
N ILE A 91 14.59 -16.69 1.53
CA ILE A 91 15.02 -15.32 1.23
C ILE A 91 14.12 -14.33 1.96
N ALA A 92 14.70 -13.42 2.74
CA ALA A 92 14.02 -12.21 3.19
C ALA A 92 14.32 -11.07 2.20
N ALA A 93 13.28 -10.48 1.64
CA ALA A 93 13.36 -9.34 0.74
C ALA A 93 12.62 -8.13 1.35
N GLY A 94 12.84 -6.92 0.86
CA GLY A 94 12.01 -5.77 1.20
C GLY A 94 12.59 -4.81 2.24
N CYS A 95 11.67 -4.11 2.94
CA CYS A 95 12.03 -3.00 3.81
C CYS A 95 12.82 -3.43 5.04
N LEU A 96 12.44 -4.54 5.69
CA LEU A 96 13.18 -5.07 6.85
C LEU A 96 14.58 -5.50 6.40
N ALA A 97 14.67 -6.20 5.26
CA ALA A 97 15.92 -6.62 4.66
C ALA A 97 16.85 -5.43 4.35
N GLN A 98 16.32 -4.34 3.80
CA GLN A 98 17.08 -3.11 3.51
C GLN A 98 17.54 -2.42 4.79
N ARG A 99 16.73 -2.40 5.84
CA ARG A 99 17.00 -1.70 7.09
C ARG A 99 18.05 -2.40 7.95
N TYR A 100 17.92 -3.72 8.14
CA TYR A 100 18.74 -4.48 9.07
C TYR A 100 19.85 -5.31 8.40
N GLN A 101 19.81 -5.45 7.08
CA GLN A 101 20.91 -5.99 6.28
C GLN A 101 21.54 -7.28 6.85
N GLY A 102 22.86 -7.24 7.09
CA GLY A 102 23.62 -8.38 7.60
C GLY A 102 23.26 -8.82 9.02
N ASP A 103 22.60 -7.96 9.81
CA ASP A 103 22.20 -8.33 11.17
C ASP A 103 21.04 -9.34 11.15
N LEU A 104 20.16 -9.29 10.13
CA LEU A 104 19.17 -10.33 9.92
C LEU A 104 19.79 -11.71 9.70
N LEU A 105 20.88 -11.79 8.93
CA LEU A 105 21.57 -13.06 8.70
C LEU A 105 22.22 -13.62 9.98
N LYS A 106 22.67 -12.74 10.88
CA LYS A 106 23.25 -13.16 12.17
C LYS A 106 22.20 -13.67 13.15
N GLN A 107 21.02 -13.00 13.16
CA GLN A 107 19.97 -13.30 14.13
C GLN A 107 19.04 -14.41 13.65
N LEU A 108 18.88 -14.57 12.33
CA LEU A 108 17.97 -15.54 11.69
C LEU A 108 18.78 -16.52 10.82
N PRO A 109 19.38 -17.56 11.43
CA PRO A 109 20.25 -18.53 10.74
C PRO A 109 19.51 -19.36 9.69
N GLU A 110 18.16 -19.37 9.69
CA GLU A 110 17.32 -20.00 8.68
C GLU A 110 17.44 -19.33 7.32
N LEU A 111 17.79 -18.03 7.23
CA LEU A 111 17.91 -17.30 5.99
C LEU A 111 19.12 -17.75 5.20
N ASP A 112 18.96 -17.95 3.91
CA ASP A 112 20.05 -18.15 2.94
C ASP A 112 20.42 -16.84 2.25
N GLY A 113 19.46 -15.90 2.14
CA GLY A 113 19.67 -14.62 1.49
C GLY A 113 18.84 -13.48 2.05
N VAL A 114 19.42 -12.28 2.02
CA VAL A 114 18.75 -11.02 2.37
C VAL A 114 18.87 -10.09 1.17
N VAL A 115 17.72 -9.57 0.69
CA VAL A 115 17.61 -8.80 -0.54
C VAL A 115 16.96 -7.45 -0.24
N GLY A 116 17.74 -6.39 -0.33
CA GLY A 116 17.26 -5.02 -0.13
C GLY A 116 16.37 -4.52 -1.26
N THR A 117 15.74 -3.38 -1.02
CA THR A 117 14.80 -2.74 -1.97
C THR A 117 15.45 -2.32 -3.29
N GLY A 118 16.78 -2.17 -3.33
CA GLY A 118 17.55 -1.86 -4.54
C GLY A 118 17.76 -3.05 -5.48
N GLU A 119 17.59 -4.27 -5.00
CA GLU A 119 17.99 -5.49 -5.70
C GLU A 119 16.84 -6.32 -6.26
N PHE A 120 15.60 -5.84 -6.17
CA PHE A 120 14.41 -6.56 -6.65
C PHE A 120 14.51 -6.95 -8.13
N GLY A 121 15.13 -6.10 -8.96
CA GLY A 121 15.34 -6.37 -10.36
C GLY A 121 16.22 -7.59 -10.66
N LYS A 122 16.97 -8.10 -9.67
CA LYS A 122 17.86 -9.26 -9.81
C LYS A 122 17.32 -10.52 -9.12
N ILE A 123 16.08 -10.53 -8.67
CA ILE A 123 15.54 -11.60 -7.82
C ILE A 123 15.68 -13.00 -8.46
N ALA A 124 15.48 -13.10 -9.76
CA ALA A 124 15.61 -14.37 -10.47
C ALA A 124 17.07 -14.87 -10.53
N GLU A 125 18.03 -13.96 -10.72
CA GLU A 125 19.48 -14.25 -10.66
C GLU A 125 19.88 -14.69 -9.26
N ILE A 126 19.41 -13.97 -8.24
CA ILE A 126 19.67 -14.27 -6.82
C ILE A 126 19.16 -15.67 -6.46
N CYS A 127 17.96 -16.05 -6.91
CA CYS A 127 17.43 -17.39 -6.70
C CYS A 127 18.31 -18.47 -7.34
N ARG A 128 18.77 -18.25 -8.58
CA ARG A 128 19.71 -19.20 -9.24
C ARG A 128 21.02 -19.33 -8.52
N ASP A 129 21.57 -18.23 -8.06
CA ASP A 129 22.82 -18.18 -7.32
C ASP A 129 22.76 -18.96 -6.01
N LEU A 130 21.65 -18.83 -5.26
CA LEU A 130 21.44 -19.55 -4.00
C LEU A 130 21.16 -21.05 -4.21
N LEU A 131 20.56 -21.41 -5.33
CA LEU A 131 20.30 -22.80 -5.68
C LEU A 131 21.53 -23.55 -6.22
N ALA A 132 22.56 -22.81 -6.65
CA ALA A 132 23.77 -23.41 -7.21
C ALA A 132 24.52 -24.28 -6.17
N PRO A 133 25.17 -25.40 -6.58
CA PRO A 133 25.77 -26.38 -5.66
C PRO A 133 27.09 -25.89 -4.99
N LYS A 134 27.25 -24.62 -4.78
CA LYS A 134 28.34 -24.04 -3.97
C LYS A 134 28.06 -24.23 -2.48
N LYS A 135 29.13 -24.25 -1.64
CA LYS A 135 28.94 -24.30 -0.18
C LYS A 135 27.86 -23.29 0.23
N ARG A 136 26.85 -23.76 0.96
CA ARG A 136 25.79 -22.92 1.53
C ARG A 136 26.46 -21.81 2.34
N GLN A 137 26.41 -20.61 1.80
CA GLN A 137 26.92 -19.41 2.45
C GLN A 137 25.79 -18.39 2.40
N GLN A 138 25.35 -17.92 3.55
CA GLN A 138 24.42 -16.81 3.64
C GLN A 138 24.93 -15.62 2.85
N ARG A 139 24.06 -14.95 2.10
CA ARG A 139 24.44 -13.88 1.19
C ARG A 139 23.54 -12.67 1.33
N LEU A 140 24.16 -11.52 1.12
CA LEU A 140 23.55 -10.21 1.24
C LEU A 140 23.60 -9.49 -0.11
N TRP A 141 22.44 -9.02 -0.58
CA TRP A 141 22.28 -8.16 -1.75
C TRP A 141 21.59 -6.88 -1.31
N ILE A 142 22.37 -5.83 -1.10
CA ILE A 142 21.91 -4.52 -0.69
C ILE A 142 22.55 -3.49 -1.59
N SER A 143 21.75 -2.62 -2.16
CA SER A 143 22.21 -1.47 -2.92
C SER A 143 21.30 -0.26 -2.74
N GLU A 144 21.84 0.89 -3.08
CA GLU A 144 21.13 2.16 -3.22
C GLU A 144 21.40 2.73 -4.61
N PRO A 145 20.45 3.41 -5.19
CA PRO A 145 19.09 3.69 -4.73
C PRO A 145 18.15 2.49 -4.90
N PRO A 146 16.97 2.46 -4.24
CA PRO A 146 15.96 1.42 -4.41
C PRO A 146 15.59 1.18 -5.88
N TYR A 147 15.23 -0.04 -6.22
CA TYR A 147 14.78 -0.38 -7.56
C TYR A 147 13.49 0.35 -7.90
N LEU A 148 13.48 1.05 -9.02
CA LEU A 148 12.30 1.71 -9.58
C LEU A 148 11.99 1.08 -10.94
N TYR A 149 10.88 0.33 -11.01
CA TYR A 149 10.45 -0.33 -12.23
C TYR A 149 9.82 0.67 -13.22
N ASP A 150 9.77 0.29 -14.49
CA ASP A 150 9.10 1.02 -15.56
C ASP A 150 7.91 0.23 -16.15
N ALA A 151 7.31 0.74 -17.22
CA ALA A 151 6.16 0.11 -17.86
C ALA A 151 6.47 -1.26 -18.47
N ASP A 152 7.72 -1.53 -18.83
CA ASP A 152 8.13 -2.77 -19.51
C ASP A 152 8.48 -3.89 -18.52
N ALA A 153 8.57 -3.57 -17.24
CA ALA A 153 8.87 -4.57 -16.21
C ALA A 153 7.79 -5.68 -16.19
N PRO A 154 8.20 -6.95 -16.22
CA PRO A 154 7.26 -8.05 -16.04
C PRO A 154 6.55 -7.91 -14.71
N ARG A 155 5.23 -8.05 -14.71
CA ARG A 155 4.43 -7.91 -13.49
C ARG A 155 3.34 -8.98 -13.47
N LEU A 156 3.27 -9.76 -12.40
CA LEU A 156 2.18 -10.68 -12.11
C LEU A 156 1.31 -10.06 -11.01
N ARG A 157 0.14 -9.55 -11.38
CA ARG A 157 -0.75 -8.88 -10.43
C ARG A 157 -1.29 -9.83 -9.37
N LEU A 158 -1.33 -9.33 -8.15
CA LEU A 158 -2.01 -9.93 -7.01
C LEU A 158 -3.33 -9.19 -6.77
N GLY A 159 -4.24 -9.82 -6.04
CA GLY A 159 -5.53 -9.21 -5.69
C GLY A 159 -6.55 -9.23 -6.82
N ARG A 160 -7.46 -8.26 -6.83
CA ARG A 160 -8.65 -8.25 -7.69
C ARG A 160 -8.34 -7.83 -9.12
N ALA A 161 -8.96 -8.50 -10.10
CA ALA A 161 -8.65 -8.29 -11.52
C ALA A 161 -8.97 -6.87 -12.03
N HIS A 162 -9.97 -6.21 -11.45
CA HIS A 162 -10.50 -4.91 -11.88
C HIS A 162 -9.89 -3.68 -11.19
N SER A 163 -9.02 -3.88 -10.19
CA SER A 163 -8.30 -2.80 -9.48
C SER A 163 -6.81 -3.09 -9.47
N ALA A 164 -5.96 -2.05 -9.56
CA ALA A 164 -4.51 -2.21 -9.53
C ALA A 164 -3.84 -1.02 -8.83
N TYR A 165 -2.84 -1.31 -8.01
CA TYR A 165 -1.92 -0.28 -7.52
C TYR A 165 -0.89 0.05 -8.58
N VAL A 166 -0.60 1.32 -8.78
CA VAL A 166 0.45 1.82 -9.68
C VAL A 166 1.40 2.70 -8.88
N LYS A 167 2.62 2.22 -8.68
CA LYS A 167 3.65 2.99 -7.99
C LYS A 167 4.20 4.06 -8.94
N ILE A 168 3.99 5.33 -8.60
CA ILE A 168 4.40 6.48 -9.42
C ILE A 168 5.77 7.04 -9.04
N ALA A 169 6.19 6.81 -7.80
CA ALA A 169 7.50 7.20 -7.29
C ALA A 169 7.94 6.26 -6.16
N GLU A 170 9.22 6.26 -5.84
CA GLU A 170 9.83 5.52 -4.74
C GLU A 170 10.68 6.46 -3.89
N GLY A 171 10.63 6.28 -2.54
CA GLY A 171 11.37 7.11 -1.61
C GLY A 171 10.64 8.40 -1.20
N CYS A 172 11.20 9.12 -0.22
CA CYS A 172 10.58 10.32 0.34
C CYS A 172 11.65 11.34 0.74
N ASN A 173 11.40 12.62 0.40
CA ASN A 173 12.28 13.72 0.78
C ASN A 173 11.84 14.43 2.07
N ARG A 174 10.75 13.95 2.72
CA ARG A 174 10.31 14.51 4.00
C ARG A 174 11.19 13.97 5.13
N ASN A 175 11.38 14.81 6.13
CA ASN A 175 12.19 14.52 7.31
C ASN A 175 11.36 14.37 8.57
N CYS A 176 10.14 13.80 8.46
CA CYS A 176 9.27 13.54 9.60
C CYS A 176 10.03 12.79 10.70
N ALA A 177 10.00 13.30 11.93
CA ALA A 177 10.87 12.83 13.01
C ALA A 177 10.65 11.37 13.41
N PHE A 178 9.48 10.81 13.16
CA PHE A 178 9.08 9.44 13.50
C PHE A 178 9.29 8.43 12.36
N CYS A 179 9.75 8.87 11.19
CA CYS A 179 9.61 8.08 9.97
C CYS A 179 10.93 7.47 9.51
N ALA A 180 11.00 6.14 9.45
CA ALA A 180 12.13 5.37 8.98
C ALA A 180 12.13 5.14 7.44
N ILE A 181 11.16 5.66 6.70
CA ILE A 181 11.04 5.44 5.24
C ILE A 181 12.31 5.85 4.47
N PRO A 182 12.94 7.01 4.71
CA PRO A 182 14.15 7.38 3.99
C PRO A 182 15.31 6.40 4.17
N LEU A 183 15.38 5.69 5.30
CA LEU A 183 16.40 4.68 5.59
C LEU A 183 16.23 3.40 4.73
N MET A 184 14.98 3.10 4.33
CA MET A 184 14.63 1.88 3.59
C MET A 184 14.38 2.12 2.11
N ARG A 185 13.83 3.30 1.77
CA ARG A 185 13.36 3.64 0.42
C ARG A 185 14.12 4.80 -0.21
N GLY A 186 15.05 5.41 0.52
CA GLY A 186 15.89 6.50 0.05
C GLY A 186 15.12 7.79 -0.27
N LYS A 187 15.77 8.66 -1.03
CA LYS A 187 15.18 9.90 -1.55
C LYS A 187 14.17 9.60 -2.64
N GLN A 188 13.17 10.47 -2.79
CA GLN A 188 12.14 10.32 -3.80
C GLN A 188 12.71 10.33 -5.21
N ARG A 189 12.30 9.35 -6.00
CA ARG A 189 12.55 9.24 -7.44
C ARG A 189 11.25 8.89 -8.13
N SER A 190 10.84 9.74 -9.05
CA SER A 190 9.59 9.61 -9.80
C SER A 190 9.80 8.81 -11.07
N ARG A 191 8.81 8.02 -11.45
CA ARG A 191 8.70 7.47 -12.81
C ARG A 191 8.26 8.58 -13.76
N THR A 192 8.59 8.46 -15.04
CA THR A 192 8.11 9.43 -16.01
C THR A 192 6.60 9.31 -16.24
N VAL A 193 5.96 10.40 -16.66
CA VAL A 193 4.53 10.42 -16.98
C VAL A 193 4.20 9.36 -18.04
N GLU A 194 5.02 9.27 -19.08
CA GLU A 194 4.85 8.33 -20.20
C GLU A 194 4.88 6.88 -19.71
N SER A 195 5.80 6.53 -18.80
CA SER A 195 5.90 5.19 -18.21
C SER A 195 4.63 4.83 -17.43
N ILE A 196 4.11 5.75 -16.62
CA ILE A 196 2.92 5.50 -15.80
C ILE A 196 1.67 5.38 -16.69
N VAL A 197 1.52 6.26 -17.67
CA VAL A 197 0.39 6.23 -18.63
C VAL A 197 0.42 4.95 -19.47
N ALA A 198 1.59 4.52 -19.93
CA ALA A 198 1.74 3.26 -20.67
C ALA A 198 1.31 2.05 -19.83
N GLU A 199 1.72 1.98 -18.56
CA GLU A 199 1.29 0.93 -17.64
C GLU A 199 -0.22 0.98 -17.40
N ALA A 200 -0.79 2.16 -17.10
CA ALA A 200 -2.22 2.34 -16.88
C ALA A 200 -3.05 1.95 -18.11
N THR A 201 -2.55 2.26 -19.33
CA THR A 201 -3.19 1.89 -20.59
C THR A 201 -3.21 0.38 -20.77
N ARG A 202 -2.09 -0.30 -20.48
CA ARG A 202 -2.01 -1.77 -20.53
C ARG A 202 -2.96 -2.40 -19.51
N LEU A 203 -2.97 -1.92 -18.28
CA LEU A 203 -3.88 -2.40 -17.23
C LEU A 203 -5.35 -2.23 -17.62
N ALA A 204 -5.72 -1.09 -18.19
CA ALA A 204 -7.08 -0.86 -18.69
C ALA A 204 -7.46 -1.83 -19.82
N ALA A 205 -6.54 -2.11 -20.76
CA ALA A 205 -6.74 -3.10 -21.81
C ALA A 205 -6.89 -4.54 -21.27
N GLU A 206 -6.29 -4.83 -20.12
CA GLU A 206 -6.46 -6.09 -19.37
C GLU A 206 -7.76 -6.15 -18.55
N GLY A 207 -8.59 -5.11 -18.55
CA GLY A 207 -9.88 -5.06 -17.86
C GLY A 207 -9.86 -4.33 -16.51
N VAL A 208 -8.74 -3.72 -16.10
CA VAL A 208 -8.68 -2.89 -14.89
C VAL A 208 -9.57 -1.67 -15.06
N LYS A 209 -10.42 -1.40 -14.08
CA LYS A 209 -11.32 -0.25 -14.02
C LYS A 209 -10.81 0.85 -13.10
N GLU A 210 -10.05 0.48 -12.07
CA GLU A 210 -9.50 1.39 -11.08
C GLU A 210 -7.98 1.29 -11.00
N VAL A 211 -7.29 2.44 -11.07
CA VAL A 211 -5.86 2.54 -10.74
C VAL A 211 -5.67 3.37 -9.48
N ASN A 212 -4.94 2.79 -8.53
CA ASN A 212 -4.61 3.38 -7.25
C ASN A 212 -3.16 3.88 -7.31
N LEU A 213 -2.96 5.19 -7.40
CA LEU A 213 -1.64 5.78 -7.51
C LEU A 213 -0.97 5.86 -6.14
N ILE A 214 0.17 5.23 -5.99
CA ILE A 214 0.89 5.14 -4.72
C ILE A 214 2.33 5.64 -4.83
N SER A 215 2.74 6.35 -3.80
CA SER A 215 4.13 6.68 -3.46
C SER A 215 4.22 6.92 -1.95
N GLN A 216 5.33 7.43 -1.45
CA GLN A 216 5.44 7.87 -0.06
C GLN A 216 4.98 9.33 0.14
N ASP A 217 5.06 10.16 -0.90
CA ASP A 217 4.57 11.54 -0.97
C ASP A 217 4.11 11.82 -2.40
N THR A 218 2.84 11.61 -2.64
CA THR A 218 2.26 11.67 -4.00
C THR A 218 2.16 13.10 -4.53
N VAL A 219 1.95 14.09 -3.65
CA VAL A 219 1.90 15.50 -4.07
C VAL A 219 3.26 15.98 -4.60
N ASN A 220 4.35 15.41 -4.12
CA ASN A 220 5.71 15.75 -4.53
C ASN A 220 6.17 15.03 -5.82
N TYR A 221 5.28 14.25 -6.48
CA TYR A 221 5.60 13.55 -7.71
C TYR A 221 6.10 14.50 -8.80
N GLY A 222 7.16 14.08 -9.49
CA GLY A 222 7.75 14.79 -10.65
C GLY A 222 8.66 15.96 -10.29
N VAL A 223 8.78 16.36 -9.02
CA VAL A 223 9.68 17.46 -8.60
C VAL A 223 11.14 17.14 -8.94
N ASP A 224 11.56 15.90 -8.72
CA ASP A 224 12.90 15.39 -9.06
C ASP A 224 13.16 15.31 -10.57
N LEU A 225 12.10 15.25 -11.38
CA LEU A 225 12.15 15.30 -12.85
C LEU A 225 12.05 16.73 -13.40
N GLY A 226 11.91 17.75 -12.54
CA GLY A 226 11.70 19.14 -12.95
C GLY A 226 10.30 19.41 -13.54
N VAL A 227 9.33 18.52 -13.33
CA VAL A 227 7.97 18.67 -13.84
C VAL A 227 7.18 19.57 -12.87
N ARG A 228 6.80 20.75 -13.38
CA ARG A 228 5.95 21.67 -12.61
C ARG A 228 4.57 21.04 -12.42
N GLN A 229 4.01 21.10 -11.19
CA GLN A 229 2.71 20.49 -10.88
C GLN A 229 2.64 19.02 -11.33
N GLY A 230 3.65 18.24 -10.98
CA GLY A 230 3.85 16.88 -11.53
C GLY A 230 2.62 15.99 -11.40
N LEU A 231 1.97 15.97 -10.21
CA LEU A 231 0.76 15.16 -10.01
C LEU A 231 -0.40 15.63 -10.89
N VAL A 232 -0.61 16.96 -11.04
CA VAL A 232 -1.64 17.51 -11.93
C VAL A 232 -1.39 17.11 -13.38
N THR A 233 -0.12 17.22 -13.82
CA THR A 233 0.29 16.82 -15.17
C THR A 233 0.01 15.33 -15.40
N LEU A 234 0.38 14.48 -14.45
CA LEU A 234 0.13 13.03 -14.53
C LEU A 234 -1.37 12.72 -14.58
N LEU A 235 -2.17 13.32 -13.71
CA LEU A 235 -3.61 13.07 -13.66
C LEU A 235 -4.30 13.49 -14.96
N ARG A 236 -3.92 14.65 -15.55
CA ARG A 236 -4.43 15.08 -16.85
C ARG A 236 -4.15 14.12 -18.00
N GLU A 237 -3.05 13.40 -17.94
CA GLU A 237 -2.75 12.36 -18.94
C GLU A 237 -3.51 11.06 -18.63
N LEU A 238 -3.60 10.67 -17.37
CA LEU A 238 -4.30 9.44 -16.96
C LEU A 238 -5.81 9.49 -17.23
N VAL A 239 -6.48 10.65 -17.09
CA VAL A 239 -7.92 10.75 -17.40
C VAL A 239 -8.24 10.49 -18.88
N LYS A 240 -7.25 10.64 -19.78
CA LYS A 240 -7.38 10.31 -21.20
C LYS A 240 -7.34 8.81 -21.47
N VAL A 241 -6.86 7.99 -20.54
CA VAL A 241 -6.78 6.53 -20.73
C VAL A 241 -8.19 5.98 -20.87
N LYS A 242 -8.45 5.37 -22.03
CA LYS A 242 -9.74 4.74 -22.31
C LYS A 242 -9.96 3.56 -21.34
N ASP A 243 -11.21 3.28 -21.03
CA ASP A 243 -11.66 2.15 -20.21
C ASP A 243 -11.28 2.20 -18.72
N LEU A 244 -10.43 3.14 -18.25
CA LEU A 244 -10.34 3.48 -16.85
C LEU A 244 -11.58 4.26 -16.41
N ARG A 245 -12.09 3.89 -15.24
CA ARG A 245 -13.23 4.56 -14.60
C ARG A 245 -12.79 5.35 -13.37
N TRP A 246 -11.86 4.82 -12.58
CA TRP A 246 -11.39 5.44 -11.35
C TRP A 246 -9.88 5.56 -11.31
N ILE A 247 -9.43 6.73 -10.93
CA ILE A 247 -8.03 7.08 -10.65
C ILE A 247 -8.01 7.63 -9.23
N ARG A 248 -7.34 6.93 -8.33
CA ARG A 248 -7.29 7.26 -6.90
C ARG A 248 -5.86 7.53 -6.46
N PRO A 249 -5.47 8.80 -6.24
CA PRO A 249 -4.20 9.12 -5.60
C PRO A 249 -4.25 8.88 -4.08
N PHE A 250 -3.25 8.18 -3.55
CA PHE A 250 -3.06 7.97 -2.11
C PHE A 250 -1.91 8.81 -1.57
N TYR A 251 -1.82 8.95 -0.25
CA TYR A 251 -0.69 9.54 0.48
C TYR A 251 -0.40 10.98 0.06
N LEU A 252 -1.44 11.81 0.04
CA LEU A 252 -1.30 13.24 -0.18
C LEU A 252 -0.71 13.92 1.06
N TYR A 253 0.43 14.56 0.92
CA TYR A 253 1.00 15.35 2.00
C TYR A 253 0.27 16.71 2.07
N PRO A 254 -0.11 17.23 3.27
CA PRO A 254 -0.96 18.42 3.37
C PRO A 254 -0.43 19.66 2.67
N GLN A 255 0.90 19.78 2.62
CA GLN A 255 1.53 20.92 1.94
C GLN A 255 1.65 20.65 0.44
N GLN A 256 1.67 21.75 -0.32
CA GLN A 256 1.76 21.74 -1.77
C GLN A 256 0.49 21.23 -2.48
N VAL A 257 -0.63 21.05 -1.77
CA VAL A 257 -1.94 20.86 -2.40
C VAL A 257 -2.38 22.16 -3.03
N SER A 258 -2.24 22.24 -4.36
CA SER A 258 -2.57 23.44 -5.13
C SER A 258 -4.06 23.51 -5.44
N ASP A 259 -4.54 24.72 -5.68
CA ASP A 259 -5.91 24.93 -6.17
C ASP A 259 -6.16 24.22 -7.49
N GLU A 260 -5.17 24.19 -8.37
CA GLU A 260 -5.24 23.48 -9.64
C GLU A 260 -5.45 21.97 -9.47
N LEU A 261 -4.83 21.36 -8.44
CA LEU A 261 -5.09 19.96 -8.09
C LEU A 261 -6.52 19.76 -7.59
N LEU A 262 -7.02 20.64 -6.72
CA LEU A 262 -8.39 20.55 -6.21
C LEU A 262 -9.43 20.77 -7.30
N ASP A 263 -9.20 21.71 -8.22
CA ASP A 263 -10.08 21.96 -9.36
C ASP A 263 -10.13 20.73 -10.30
N LEU A 264 -9.00 20.04 -10.47
CA LEU A 264 -8.95 18.80 -11.24
C LEU A 264 -9.74 17.66 -10.56
N TYR A 265 -9.63 17.52 -9.24
CA TYR A 265 -10.45 16.57 -8.47
C TYR A 265 -11.95 16.90 -8.58
N ALA A 266 -12.31 18.17 -8.57
CA ALA A 266 -13.70 18.60 -8.68
C ALA A 266 -14.28 18.36 -10.07
N GLY A 267 -13.49 18.64 -11.12
CA GLY A 267 -13.96 18.68 -12.51
C GLY A 267 -13.89 17.36 -13.26
N GLU A 268 -13.02 16.42 -12.85
CA GLU A 268 -12.79 15.19 -13.59
C GLU A 268 -13.53 14.01 -12.93
N GLU A 269 -14.47 13.41 -13.66
CA GLU A 269 -15.27 12.27 -13.15
C GLU A 269 -14.46 11.00 -12.88
N LYS A 270 -13.36 10.81 -13.62
CA LYS A 270 -12.49 9.65 -13.42
C LYS A 270 -11.62 9.75 -12.17
N ILE A 271 -11.40 10.94 -11.62
CA ILE A 271 -10.67 11.11 -10.38
C ILE A 271 -11.65 10.94 -9.21
N THR A 272 -11.44 9.88 -8.44
CA THR A 272 -12.32 9.58 -7.30
C THR A 272 -12.35 10.74 -6.31
N LYS A 273 -13.53 11.08 -5.81
CA LYS A 273 -13.69 12.13 -4.79
C LYS A 273 -13.23 11.58 -3.42
N TYR A 274 -11.97 11.17 -3.38
CA TYR A 274 -11.33 10.53 -2.23
C TYR A 274 -9.99 11.18 -1.95
N ILE A 275 -9.83 11.71 -0.76
CA ILE A 275 -8.58 12.32 -0.27
C ILE A 275 -8.00 11.44 0.85
N ASP A 276 -6.84 10.86 0.62
CA ASP A 276 -6.05 10.16 1.63
C ASP A 276 -4.86 11.04 2.05
N MET A 277 -4.99 11.68 3.21
CA MET A 277 -4.05 12.71 3.67
C MET A 277 -3.70 12.51 5.15
N PRO A 278 -2.59 11.82 5.46
CA PRO A 278 -2.16 11.65 6.85
C PRO A 278 -1.73 12.99 7.48
N LEU A 279 -2.54 13.52 8.39
CA LEU A 279 -2.27 14.78 9.11
C LEU A 279 -1.28 14.57 10.26
N GLN A 280 -1.32 13.42 10.91
CA GLN A 280 -0.46 12.93 11.98
C GLN A 280 -0.78 13.54 13.36
N HIS A 281 -1.03 14.82 13.46
CA HIS A 281 -1.48 15.55 14.64
C HIS A 281 -2.11 16.89 14.24
N ILE A 282 -2.67 17.64 15.24
CA ILE A 282 -3.23 18.98 15.01
C ILE A 282 -2.62 20.04 15.93
N ASN A 283 -2.07 19.66 17.09
CA ASN A 283 -1.44 20.58 18.00
C ASN A 283 -0.12 21.11 17.43
N ASP A 284 0.08 22.43 17.42
CA ASP A 284 1.23 23.11 16.79
C ASP A 284 2.58 22.67 17.36
N ARG A 285 2.66 22.46 18.67
CA ARG A 285 3.88 21.98 19.32
C ARG A 285 4.20 20.56 18.86
N MET A 286 3.21 19.68 18.75
CA MET A 286 3.38 18.32 18.29
C MET A 286 3.79 18.28 16.81
N LEU A 287 3.11 19.02 15.95
CA LEU A 287 3.47 19.13 14.53
C LEU A 287 4.93 19.57 14.36
N LYS A 288 5.36 20.58 15.12
CA LYS A 288 6.76 21.06 15.10
C LYS A 288 7.74 19.96 15.56
N ARG A 289 7.43 19.24 16.66
CA ARG A 289 8.27 18.15 17.17
C ARG A 289 8.31 16.95 16.21
N MET A 290 7.23 16.68 15.49
CA MET A 290 7.14 15.65 14.44
C MET A 290 7.84 16.08 13.14
N HIS A 291 8.40 17.27 13.06
CA HIS A 291 8.92 17.87 11.83
C HIS A 291 7.87 17.91 10.70
N ARG A 292 6.60 18.07 11.09
CA ARG A 292 5.51 18.35 10.15
C ARG A 292 5.46 19.84 9.89
N LEU A 293 5.36 20.22 8.65
CA LEU A 293 5.26 21.61 8.25
C LEU A 293 3.79 22.08 8.34
N GLY A 294 3.58 23.34 8.70
CA GLY A 294 2.26 23.93 8.93
C GLY A 294 1.87 23.92 10.41
N ASP A 295 0.73 24.51 10.69
CA ASP A 295 0.12 24.62 12.00
C ASP A 295 -1.37 24.23 11.93
N ARG A 296 -2.06 24.25 13.07
CA ARG A 296 -3.49 23.95 13.17
C ARG A 296 -4.31 24.79 12.18
N ALA A 297 -4.05 26.10 12.10
CA ALA A 297 -4.81 27.01 11.26
C ALA A 297 -4.65 26.66 9.77
N ALA A 298 -3.43 26.36 9.33
CA ALA A 298 -3.15 25.97 7.95
C ALA A 298 -3.80 24.62 7.59
N ILE A 299 -3.76 23.63 8.49
CA ILE A 299 -4.40 22.33 8.29
C ILE A 299 -5.92 22.48 8.20
N THR A 300 -6.54 23.19 9.16
CA THR A 300 -7.99 23.42 9.16
C THR A 300 -8.44 24.13 7.89
N SER A 301 -7.75 25.21 7.52
CA SER A 301 -8.03 25.95 6.27
C SER A 301 -7.90 25.05 5.02
N LEU A 302 -6.93 24.13 4.99
CA LEU A 302 -6.79 23.19 3.89
C LEU A 302 -7.96 22.19 3.84
N VAL A 303 -8.37 21.63 4.96
CA VAL A 303 -9.52 20.69 5.04
C VAL A 303 -10.80 21.40 4.56
N ASP A 304 -11.07 22.61 5.03
CA ASP A 304 -12.22 23.42 4.62
C ASP A 304 -12.19 23.74 3.13
N ARG A 305 -11.02 24.11 2.60
CA ARG A 305 -10.82 24.38 1.17
C ARG A 305 -11.08 23.13 0.31
N ILE A 306 -10.62 21.96 0.75
CA ILE A 306 -10.87 20.68 0.06
C ILE A 306 -12.37 20.41 0.01
N ARG A 307 -13.06 20.49 1.13
CA ARG A 307 -14.51 20.22 1.21
C ARG A 307 -15.35 21.20 0.39
N THR A 308 -14.95 22.46 0.40
CA THR A 308 -15.64 23.49 -0.38
C THR A 308 -15.48 23.29 -1.87
N ARG A 309 -14.27 22.88 -2.33
CA ARG A 309 -14.00 22.70 -3.77
C ARG A 309 -14.45 21.34 -4.31
N ILE A 310 -14.47 20.31 -3.47
CA ILE A 310 -14.82 18.94 -3.86
C ILE A 310 -16.04 18.50 -3.06
N PRO A 311 -17.26 18.91 -3.45
CA PRO A 311 -18.48 18.49 -2.76
C PRO A 311 -18.61 16.97 -2.71
N GLY A 312 -18.96 16.43 -1.54
CA GLY A 312 -19.12 14.99 -1.34
C GLY A 312 -17.80 14.21 -1.23
N VAL A 313 -16.66 14.89 -1.09
CA VAL A 313 -15.37 14.22 -0.94
C VAL A 313 -15.35 13.32 0.30
N THR A 314 -14.88 12.10 0.12
CA THR A 314 -14.49 11.22 1.23
C THR A 314 -13.10 11.61 1.70
N PHE A 315 -12.96 11.98 2.97
CA PHE A 315 -11.69 12.38 3.55
C PHE A 315 -11.18 11.32 4.52
N ARG A 316 -10.08 10.65 4.15
CA ARG A 316 -9.35 9.73 5.01
C ARG A 316 -8.11 10.39 5.55
N THR A 317 -7.87 10.25 6.85
CA THR A 317 -6.66 10.75 7.51
C THR A 317 -6.06 9.72 8.46
N ALA A 318 -4.88 10.03 8.97
CA ALA A 318 -4.22 9.24 10.00
C ALA A 318 -3.59 10.16 11.04
N PHE A 319 -3.65 9.73 12.30
CA PHE A 319 -3.03 10.38 13.44
C PHE A 319 -2.09 9.45 14.19
N ILE A 320 -1.10 10.03 14.86
CA ILE A 320 -0.18 9.33 15.76
C ILE A 320 -0.44 9.86 17.16
N VAL A 321 -0.78 8.97 18.09
CA VAL A 321 -0.91 9.28 19.51
C VAL A 321 0.30 8.76 20.30
N GLY A 322 0.61 9.41 21.40
CA GLY A 322 1.73 9.05 22.26
C GLY A 322 3.10 9.45 21.70
N PHE A 323 3.15 10.40 20.76
CA PHE A 323 4.43 10.95 20.33
C PHE A 323 5.14 11.64 21.50
N PRO A 324 6.49 11.52 21.65
CA PRO A 324 7.22 12.08 22.78
C PRO A 324 6.87 13.55 23.07
N GLY A 325 6.46 13.84 24.28
CA GLY A 325 6.01 15.16 24.74
C GLY A 325 4.55 15.49 24.42
N GLU A 326 3.73 14.53 23.96
CA GLU A 326 2.28 14.71 23.85
C GLU A 326 1.65 14.80 25.24
N THR A 327 1.21 15.99 25.62
CA THR A 327 0.51 16.25 26.88
C THR A 327 -0.97 15.91 26.75
N GLU A 328 -1.68 15.82 27.88
CA GLU A 328 -3.13 15.65 27.90
C GLU A 328 -3.83 16.76 27.12
N GLN A 329 -3.43 18.01 27.32
CA GLN A 329 -3.97 19.13 26.55
C GLN A 329 -3.78 18.96 25.04
N ALA A 330 -2.60 18.49 24.60
CA ALA A 330 -2.33 18.29 23.17
C ALA A 330 -3.19 17.16 22.59
N PHE A 331 -3.45 16.13 23.39
CA PHE A 331 -4.35 15.05 23.04
C PHE A 331 -5.82 15.50 22.97
N ASP A 332 -6.30 16.27 23.97
CA ASP A 332 -7.65 16.85 23.98
C ASP A 332 -7.90 17.74 22.75
N GLU A 333 -6.89 18.52 22.33
CA GLU A 333 -6.96 19.31 21.11
C GLU A 333 -7.09 18.42 19.86
N LEU A 334 -6.41 17.27 19.82
CA LEU A 334 -6.50 16.32 18.73
C LEU A 334 -7.87 15.65 18.69
N ARG A 335 -8.36 15.17 19.83
CA ARG A 335 -9.69 14.53 19.94
C ARG A 335 -10.79 15.50 19.51
N GLY A 336 -10.81 16.73 20.08
CA GLY A 336 -11.79 17.75 19.70
C GLY A 336 -11.72 18.13 18.22
N TYR A 337 -10.53 18.10 17.62
CA TYR A 337 -10.40 18.33 16.17
C TYR A 337 -11.00 17.20 15.33
N VAL A 338 -10.88 15.96 15.77
CA VAL A 338 -11.51 14.81 15.08
C VAL A 338 -13.04 14.93 15.16
N GLU A 339 -13.57 15.31 16.34
CA GLU A 339 -15.00 15.59 16.55
C GLU A 339 -15.50 16.72 15.63
N ASP A 340 -14.79 17.86 15.61
CA ASP A 340 -15.18 19.04 14.83
C ASP A 340 -15.05 18.82 13.31
N ALA A 341 -13.98 18.13 12.91
CA ALA A 341 -13.68 17.92 11.50
C ALA A 341 -14.48 16.78 10.88
N GLU A 342 -15.05 15.89 11.66
CA GLU A 342 -15.89 14.79 11.16
C GLU A 342 -15.32 14.09 9.91
N PHE A 343 -14.11 13.55 9.99
CA PHE A 343 -13.51 12.81 8.87
C PHE A 343 -14.30 11.55 8.55
N ASP A 344 -14.34 11.14 7.29
CA ASP A 344 -15.01 9.90 6.88
C ASP A 344 -14.29 8.66 7.38
N ARG A 345 -12.96 8.73 7.45
CA ARG A 345 -12.09 7.63 7.92
C ARG A 345 -10.89 8.20 8.68
N VAL A 346 -10.66 7.66 9.87
CA VAL A 346 -9.48 7.98 10.68
C VAL A 346 -8.75 6.70 11.05
N ALA A 347 -7.47 6.62 10.71
CA ALA A 347 -6.57 5.63 11.26
C ALA A 347 -5.79 6.23 12.42
N VAL A 348 -5.67 5.50 13.54
CA VAL A 348 -4.91 5.95 14.70
C VAL A 348 -3.77 4.99 14.96
N PHE A 349 -2.55 5.50 14.84
CA PHE A 349 -1.33 4.75 15.11
C PHE A 349 -0.74 5.15 16.45
N LEU A 350 -0.22 4.17 17.18
CA LEU A 350 0.61 4.45 18.32
C LEU A 350 2.00 4.86 17.84
N TYR A 351 2.62 5.81 18.53
CA TYR A 351 4.01 6.12 18.25
C TYR A 351 4.89 4.88 18.46
N SER A 352 5.70 4.57 17.46
CA SER A 352 6.72 3.52 17.52
C SER A 352 8.10 4.14 17.57
N ASP A 353 8.92 3.70 18.51
CA ASP A 353 10.26 4.23 18.74
C ASP A 353 11.24 3.55 17.76
N GLU A 354 11.36 4.15 16.56
CA GLU A 354 12.11 3.57 15.47
C GLU A 354 13.57 4.01 15.48
N GLU A 355 14.48 3.04 15.53
CA GLU A 355 15.93 3.27 15.47
C GLU A 355 16.32 4.18 14.29
N ASP A 356 17.34 4.98 14.49
CA ASP A 356 17.89 5.92 13.50
C ASP A 356 16.92 7.02 13.03
N THR A 357 15.76 7.18 13.72
CA THR A 357 14.88 8.32 13.50
C THR A 357 15.15 9.44 14.51
N PRO A 358 14.91 10.72 14.15
CA PRO A 358 15.11 11.82 15.09
C PRO A 358 14.29 11.71 16.39
N ALA A 359 13.13 11.05 16.33
CA ALA A 359 12.25 10.96 17.49
C ALA A 359 12.72 9.96 18.56
N VAL A 360 13.58 8.99 18.21
CA VAL A 360 14.08 7.99 19.18
C VAL A 360 14.84 8.64 20.34
N GLY A 361 15.54 9.74 20.07
CA GLY A 361 16.33 10.49 21.06
C GLY A 361 15.53 11.56 21.82
N LEU A 362 14.22 11.65 21.62
CA LEU A 362 13.40 12.63 22.33
C LEU A 362 13.05 12.13 23.73
N ASP A 363 13.12 13.05 24.69
CA ASP A 363 12.62 12.85 26.06
C ASP A 363 11.08 12.91 26.09
N ASP A 364 10.51 12.73 27.28
CA ASP A 364 9.07 12.81 27.54
C ASP A 364 8.28 11.72 26.78
N LYS A 365 8.79 10.47 26.77
CA LYS A 365 8.09 9.32 26.19
C LYS A 365 6.76 9.08 26.93
N VAL A 366 5.73 8.77 26.17
CA VAL A 366 4.40 8.45 26.69
C VAL A 366 4.31 6.95 26.95
N GLU A 367 3.74 6.56 28.08
CA GLU A 367 3.54 5.16 28.46
C GLU A 367 2.59 4.45 27.48
N ARG A 368 2.85 3.18 27.18
CA ARG A 368 2.07 2.39 26.23
C ARG A 368 0.58 2.34 26.59
N SER A 369 0.24 2.20 27.88
CA SER A 369 -1.14 2.18 28.36
C SER A 369 -1.89 3.47 28.03
N VAL A 370 -1.22 4.63 28.18
CA VAL A 370 -1.78 5.93 27.82
C VAL A 370 -1.98 6.05 26.31
N MET A 371 -1.03 5.55 25.52
CA MET A 371 -1.17 5.53 24.06
C MET A 371 -2.39 4.69 23.63
N ASP A 372 -2.57 3.51 24.23
CA ASP A 372 -3.69 2.61 23.93
C ASP A 372 -5.03 3.24 24.32
N GLU A 373 -5.11 3.92 25.47
CA GLU A 373 -6.28 4.69 25.91
C GLU A 373 -6.63 5.78 24.90
N ARG A 374 -5.68 6.64 24.57
CA ARG A 374 -5.86 7.74 23.59
C ARG A 374 -6.30 7.24 22.22
N ARG A 375 -5.71 6.14 21.76
CA ARG A 375 -6.15 5.51 20.50
C ARG A 375 -7.61 5.10 20.56
N ASN A 376 -8.00 4.43 21.63
CA ASN A 376 -9.37 3.93 21.80
C ASN A 376 -10.38 5.07 21.91
N GLU A 377 -10.05 6.17 22.58
CA GLU A 377 -10.90 7.36 22.64
C GLU A 377 -11.14 7.96 21.25
N ILE A 378 -10.10 8.17 20.44
CA ILE A 378 -10.28 8.71 19.07
C ILE A 378 -11.07 7.73 18.20
N LEU A 379 -10.82 6.43 18.32
CA LEU A 379 -11.58 5.43 17.56
C LEU A 379 -13.05 5.40 17.94
N ALA A 380 -13.39 5.58 19.22
CA ALA A 380 -14.79 5.65 19.67
C ALA A 380 -15.50 6.87 19.05
N VAL A 381 -14.87 8.06 19.07
CA VAL A 381 -15.38 9.24 18.38
C VAL A 381 -15.59 8.99 16.89
N GLN A 382 -14.60 8.35 16.24
CA GLN A 382 -14.68 8.06 14.81
C GLN A 382 -15.79 7.05 14.47
N GLU A 383 -16.06 6.09 15.34
CA GLU A 383 -17.16 5.12 15.17
C GLU A 383 -18.52 5.83 15.16
N GLU A 384 -18.76 6.79 16.05
CA GLU A 384 -19.98 7.60 16.08
C GLU A 384 -20.13 8.42 14.80
N ILE A 385 -19.06 9.07 14.34
CA ILE A 385 -19.06 9.85 13.08
C ILE A 385 -19.33 8.93 11.88
N ALA A 386 -18.67 7.77 11.82
CA ALA A 386 -18.84 6.82 10.72
C ALA A 386 -20.25 6.27 10.65
N ALA A 387 -20.84 5.92 11.80
CA ALA A 387 -22.23 5.47 11.89
C ALA A 387 -23.21 6.54 11.41
N ALA A 388 -23.08 7.79 11.86
CA ALA A 388 -23.94 8.90 11.44
C ALA A 388 -23.83 9.14 9.91
N ARG A 389 -22.63 9.12 9.36
CA ARG A 389 -22.39 9.28 7.91
C ARG A 389 -22.91 8.10 7.09
N GLY A 390 -22.85 6.88 7.60
CA GLY A 390 -23.43 5.70 6.99
C GLY A 390 -24.95 5.83 6.91
N GLN A 391 -25.60 6.18 8.03
CA GLN A 391 -27.05 6.39 8.10
C GLN A 391 -27.53 7.49 7.14
N ALA A 392 -26.78 8.57 6.99
CA ALA A 392 -27.11 9.65 6.06
C ALA A 392 -27.08 9.24 4.58
N ARG A 393 -26.49 8.08 4.25
CA ARG A 393 -26.45 7.53 2.88
C ARG A 393 -27.64 6.66 2.53
N ILE A 394 -28.44 6.24 3.50
CA ILE A 394 -29.63 5.41 3.26
C ILE A 394 -30.60 6.17 2.35
N GLY A 395 -31.12 5.48 1.33
CA GLY A 395 -31.98 6.05 0.28
C GLY A 395 -31.22 6.72 -0.88
N SER A 396 -29.88 6.86 -0.80
CA SER A 396 -29.11 7.37 -1.92
C SER A 396 -28.77 6.29 -2.94
N VAL A 397 -28.63 6.67 -4.20
CA VAL A 397 -28.16 5.79 -5.28
C VAL A 397 -26.71 6.09 -5.59
N MET A 398 -25.84 5.07 -5.55
CA MET A 398 -24.41 5.17 -5.77
C MET A 398 -23.96 4.27 -6.91
N GLU A 399 -22.93 4.71 -7.68
CA GLU A 399 -22.22 3.84 -8.60
C GLU A 399 -21.24 2.95 -7.80
N VAL A 400 -21.36 1.64 -7.95
CA VAL A 400 -20.59 0.64 -7.22
C VAL A 400 -19.82 -0.23 -8.21
N LEU A 401 -18.51 -0.33 -8.04
CA LEU A 401 -17.66 -1.30 -8.73
C LEU A 401 -17.80 -2.64 -8.01
N VAL A 402 -18.43 -3.60 -8.67
CA VAL A 402 -18.64 -4.94 -8.12
C VAL A 402 -17.32 -5.70 -8.08
N GLU A 403 -17.00 -6.29 -6.94
CA GLU A 403 -15.75 -7.01 -6.71
C GLU A 403 -15.90 -8.54 -6.76
N GLY A 404 -17.13 -9.03 -6.80
CA GLY A 404 -17.48 -10.45 -6.80
C GLY A 404 -18.39 -10.81 -5.64
N PHE A 405 -18.46 -12.09 -5.32
CA PHE A 405 -19.19 -12.54 -4.13
C PHE A 405 -18.46 -12.11 -2.86
N SER A 406 -19.22 -11.90 -1.80
CA SER A 406 -18.67 -11.64 -0.47
C SER A 406 -17.81 -12.81 -0.01
N GLU A 407 -16.73 -12.51 0.72
CA GLU A 407 -15.86 -13.53 1.32
C GLU A 407 -16.58 -14.30 2.44
N GLU A 408 -17.64 -13.73 3.02
CA GLU A 408 -18.44 -14.34 4.08
C GLU A 408 -19.54 -15.26 3.57
N THR A 409 -20.06 -14.99 2.36
CA THR A 409 -21.18 -15.75 1.77
C THR A 409 -21.29 -15.56 0.26
N GLU A 410 -21.60 -16.63 -0.46
CA GLU A 410 -21.91 -16.58 -1.88
C GLU A 410 -23.34 -16.06 -2.20
N LEU A 411 -24.11 -15.68 -1.17
CA LEU A 411 -25.45 -15.13 -1.34
C LEU A 411 -25.45 -13.61 -1.57
N LEU A 412 -24.34 -12.93 -1.31
CA LEU A 412 -24.20 -11.50 -1.46
C LEU A 412 -23.07 -11.17 -2.44
N PHE A 413 -23.29 -10.18 -3.29
CA PHE A 413 -22.17 -9.53 -3.94
C PHE A 413 -21.58 -8.48 -3.00
N GLN A 414 -20.29 -8.17 -3.20
CA GLN A 414 -19.65 -7.02 -2.58
C GLN A 414 -19.01 -6.13 -3.64
N GLY A 415 -18.93 -4.85 -3.33
CA GLY A 415 -18.30 -3.88 -4.20
C GLY A 415 -17.90 -2.62 -3.43
N ARG A 416 -17.46 -1.62 -4.15
CA ARG A 416 -17.07 -0.31 -3.57
C ARG A 416 -17.62 0.83 -4.42
N HIS A 417 -18.07 1.89 -3.78
CA HIS A 417 -18.27 3.16 -4.45
C HIS A 417 -16.96 3.97 -4.48
N GLU A 418 -16.91 5.06 -5.22
CA GLU A 418 -15.69 5.88 -5.37
C GLU A 418 -15.10 6.40 -4.04
N GLY A 419 -15.88 6.52 -3.00
CA GLY A 419 -15.45 6.93 -1.66
C GLY A 419 -14.88 5.81 -0.78
N LEU A 420 -14.69 4.59 -1.33
CA LEU A 420 -14.13 3.44 -0.60
C LEU A 420 -12.87 2.96 -1.31
N ALA A 421 -11.75 3.01 -0.60
CA ALA A 421 -10.48 2.50 -1.11
C ALA A 421 -10.36 0.98 -0.93
N PRO A 422 -9.70 0.26 -1.86
CA PRO A 422 -9.56 -1.19 -1.77
C PRO A 422 -8.75 -1.60 -0.54
N GLU A 423 -9.19 -2.68 0.13
CA GLU A 423 -8.48 -3.37 1.22
C GLU A 423 -8.34 -2.60 2.54
N ILE A 424 -8.67 -1.30 2.57
CA ILE A 424 -8.48 -0.45 3.75
C ILE A 424 -9.76 0.24 4.26
N ASP A 425 -10.78 0.35 3.42
CA ASP A 425 -12.08 0.88 3.81
C ASP A 425 -13.13 -0.24 3.79
N GLY A 426 -14.37 0.08 4.17
CA GLY A 426 -15.49 -0.85 4.13
C GLY A 426 -15.94 -1.20 2.72
N VAL A 427 -17.01 -1.98 2.62
CA VAL A 427 -17.58 -2.47 1.38
C VAL A 427 -19.07 -2.09 1.25
N VAL A 428 -19.60 -2.23 0.04
CA VAL A 428 -21.03 -2.21 -0.23
C VAL A 428 -21.48 -3.64 -0.47
N TYR A 429 -22.29 -4.19 0.41
CA TYR A 429 -22.94 -5.47 0.20
C TYR A 429 -24.20 -5.29 -0.66
N ILE A 430 -24.32 -6.09 -1.70
CA ILE A 430 -25.44 -6.06 -2.63
C ILE A 430 -26.28 -7.31 -2.39
N ASN A 431 -27.49 -7.13 -1.84
CA ASN A 431 -28.37 -8.20 -1.41
C ASN A 431 -29.47 -8.59 -2.42
N ASP A 432 -29.65 -7.80 -3.48
CA ASP A 432 -30.57 -8.10 -4.57
C ASP A 432 -30.04 -7.53 -5.89
N GLY A 433 -30.30 -8.26 -6.97
CA GLY A 433 -29.80 -7.96 -8.31
C GLY A 433 -28.72 -8.94 -8.77
N SER A 434 -28.24 -8.77 -9.99
CA SER A 434 -27.22 -9.62 -10.61
C SER A 434 -26.17 -8.77 -11.30
N ALA A 435 -24.90 -9.07 -11.03
CA ALA A 435 -23.76 -8.40 -11.63
C ALA A 435 -22.55 -9.33 -11.72
N THR A 436 -21.55 -8.94 -12.48
CA THR A 436 -20.26 -9.63 -12.58
C THR A 436 -19.12 -8.77 -12.00
N ALA A 437 -18.07 -9.44 -11.51
CA ALA A 437 -16.90 -8.73 -10.98
C ALA A 437 -16.30 -7.81 -12.07
N GLY A 438 -16.03 -6.56 -11.71
CA GLY A 438 -15.54 -5.51 -12.60
C GLY A 438 -16.62 -4.69 -13.29
N GLU A 439 -17.90 -5.01 -13.09
CA GLU A 439 -19.02 -4.16 -13.52
C GLU A 439 -19.22 -2.97 -12.58
N LEU A 440 -19.68 -1.86 -13.15
CA LEU A 440 -20.15 -0.70 -12.43
C LEU A 440 -21.67 -0.69 -12.52
N VAL A 441 -22.32 -0.77 -11.36
CA VAL A 441 -23.79 -0.82 -11.23
C VAL A 441 -24.27 0.30 -10.32
N LYS A 442 -25.52 0.72 -10.52
CA LYS A 442 -26.18 1.64 -9.58
C LYS A 442 -26.81 0.83 -8.46
N VAL A 443 -26.51 1.20 -7.21
CA VAL A 443 -27.01 0.56 -6.00
C VAL A 443 -27.73 1.59 -5.15
N GLU A 444 -28.99 1.33 -4.82
CA GLU A 444 -29.72 2.08 -3.79
C GLU A 444 -29.36 1.52 -2.42
N ILE A 445 -28.87 2.40 -1.54
CA ILE A 445 -28.46 2.04 -0.18
C ILE A 445 -29.69 1.91 0.70
N THR A 446 -29.87 0.75 1.32
CA THR A 446 -31.02 0.43 2.17
C THR A 446 -30.68 0.32 3.65
N ASP A 447 -29.39 0.05 3.97
CA ASP A 447 -28.92 -0.07 5.34
C ASP A 447 -27.43 0.29 5.43
N ALA A 448 -26.96 0.59 6.65
CA ALA A 448 -25.58 0.93 6.93
C ALA A 448 -25.14 0.30 8.25
N ALA A 449 -24.04 -0.45 8.21
CA ALA A 449 -23.24 -0.86 9.37
C ALA A 449 -22.20 0.21 9.70
N LEU A 450 -21.26 -0.08 10.61
CA LEU A 450 -20.29 0.90 11.05
C LEU A 450 -19.49 1.53 9.88
N TYR A 451 -18.91 0.68 9.03
CA TYR A 451 -18.12 1.13 7.88
C TYR A 451 -18.64 0.61 6.54
N ASP A 452 -19.59 -0.33 6.58
CA ASP A 452 -20.13 -0.99 5.41
C ASP A 452 -21.54 -0.48 5.09
N LEU A 453 -21.91 -0.59 3.83
CA LEU A 453 -23.23 -0.25 3.34
C LEU A 453 -23.91 -1.49 2.80
N VAL A 454 -25.24 -1.51 2.83
CA VAL A 454 -26.04 -2.57 2.21
C VAL A 454 -27.02 -1.94 1.23
N GLY A 455 -27.23 -2.58 0.09
CA GLY A 455 -28.16 -2.07 -0.90
C GLY A 455 -28.53 -3.10 -1.96
N HIS A 456 -29.33 -2.67 -2.92
CA HIS A 456 -29.75 -3.48 -4.07
C HIS A 456 -29.50 -2.74 -5.38
N ILE A 457 -29.32 -3.51 -6.45
CA ILE A 457 -29.11 -2.94 -7.79
C ILE A 457 -30.41 -2.30 -8.28
N VAL A 458 -30.31 -1.06 -8.79
CA VAL A 458 -31.39 -0.35 -9.44
C VAL A 458 -31.08 -0.13 -10.91
N THR A 459 -32.12 -0.12 -11.75
CA THR A 459 -32.00 0.06 -13.22
C THR A 459 -31.95 1.52 -13.65
#